data_6e27c8f55026ccb31bd15751be389e08
#
_entry.id   6e27c8f55026ccb31bd15751be389e08
#
_cell.length_a   1.000
_cell.length_b   1.000
_cell.length_c   1.000
_cell.angle_alpha   90.00
_cell.angle_beta   90.00
_cell.angle_gamma   90.00
#
_symmetry.space_group_name_H-M   'P 1'
#
loop_
_entity.id
_entity.type
_entity.pdbx_description
1 polymer ?
#
loop_
_entity_poly.entity_id
_entity_poly.type
_entity_poly.pdbx_seq_one_letter_code
_entity_poly.pdbx_strand_id
1 'polypeptide(L)'
;MLLLIATPSMSQSTRLDSLQNVEKRLELQGQMLQVEYDSLYRIIAQCKTDDERLVQYAVKEKINKKAHKIAKQIEKVQNEILLENARIEQEQREARLAKKQAAAQAASPVPLKGELHGYRWVDMGLPSGTKWATCNVGAADIHGVGTRIAWGEVATKKTFSPATYSLNNAEPASFTGDPQYDIATAKWGEGWYTPTKQQWDELIEHCEWDYVIVNGVNGVLFTSEKTYNTIFLPSTGYTDDDTYKLIHTKYNGQYWSSTGASRGGAHCYIDNYEQGYMTTVLTYGARCVRAVCGTNTNTNTNTVQKTTSTIQSAAKTVNEAADAVKTIRNILNR
;
A
#
# COMPACT_ATOMS: atom_id res chain seq x y z
N MET A 1 -12.82 12.89 28.24
CA MET A 1 -13.16 13.60 26.99
C MET A 1 -13.82 12.59 26.07
N LEU A 2 -15.16 12.63 25.98
CA LEU A 2 -15.92 11.70 25.16
C LEU A 2 -15.62 11.99 23.68
N LEU A 3 -14.94 11.05 22.99
CA LEU A 3 -14.87 11.06 21.54
C LEU A 3 -16.28 10.75 21.02
N LEU A 4 -16.91 11.76 20.43
CA LEU A 4 -18.07 11.57 19.57
C LEU A 4 -17.65 10.65 18.42
N ILE A 5 -18.11 9.40 18.47
CA ILE A 5 -18.06 8.47 17.34
C ILE A 5 -18.98 9.11 16.30
N ALA A 6 -18.39 9.66 15.24
CA ALA A 6 -19.17 10.14 14.10
C ALA A 6 -19.85 8.90 13.48
N THR A 7 -21.14 8.73 13.78
CA THR A 7 -22.02 7.94 12.92
C THR A 7 -21.95 8.55 11.52
N PRO A 8 -21.96 7.78 10.43
CA PRO A 8 -22.00 8.34 9.08
C PRO A 8 -23.09 9.39 9.04
N SER A 9 -22.73 10.63 8.68
CA SER A 9 -23.64 11.76 8.82
C SER A 9 -24.90 11.47 8.00
N MET A 10 -26.08 11.78 8.54
CA MET A 10 -27.36 11.66 7.81
C MET A 10 -27.32 12.31 6.41
N SER A 11 -26.39 13.23 6.15
CA SER A 11 -26.15 13.86 4.85
C SER A 11 -25.58 12.93 3.78
N GLN A 12 -24.92 11.82 4.16
CA GLN A 12 -24.24 10.90 3.22
C GLN A 12 -25.22 9.85 2.70
N SER A 13 -26.06 9.28 3.57
CA SER A 13 -27.20 8.45 3.17
C SER A 13 -28.12 9.21 2.20
N THR A 14 -28.38 10.48 2.44
CA THR A 14 -29.25 11.31 1.58
C THR A 14 -28.69 11.55 0.18
N ARG A 15 -27.38 11.62 -0.01
CA ARG A 15 -26.79 11.79 -1.36
C ARG A 15 -26.88 10.51 -2.20
N LEU A 16 -26.53 9.37 -1.61
CA LEU A 16 -26.65 8.08 -2.28
C LEU A 16 -28.11 7.78 -2.65
N ASP A 17 -29.05 7.97 -1.70
CA ASP A 17 -30.47 7.81 -1.94
C ASP A 17 -30.99 8.73 -3.05
N SER A 18 -30.48 9.97 -3.11
CA SER A 18 -30.81 10.93 -4.16
C SER A 18 -30.35 10.45 -5.52
N LEU A 19 -29.11 9.94 -5.65
CA LEU A 19 -28.56 9.40 -6.91
C LEU A 19 -29.35 8.17 -7.37
N GLN A 20 -29.64 7.24 -6.48
CA GLN A 20 -30.46 6.05 -6.78
C GLN A 20 -31.88 6.42 -7.24
N ASN A 21 -32.48 7.45 -6.65
CA ASN A 21 -33.78 7.95 -7.10
C ASN A 21 -33.70 8.59 -8.50
N VAL A 22 -32.62 9.28 -8.82
CA VAL A 22 -32.38 9.82 -10.18
C VAL A 22 -32.20 8.68 -11.19
N GLU A 23 -31.39 7.68 -10.87
CA GLU A 23 -31.19 6.49 -11.70
C GLU A 23 -32.52 5.80 -12.03
N LYS A 24 -33.31 5.47 -11.00
CA LYS A 24 -34.63 4.83 -11.16
C LYS A 24 -35.58 5.65 -12.03
N ARG A 25 -35.55 6.98 -11.93
CA ARG A 25 -36.35 7.86 -12.77
C ARG A 25 -35.91 7.84 -14.23
N LEU A 26 -34.61 7.82 -14.48
CA LEU A 26 -34.06 7.73 -15.83
C LEU A 26 -34.36 6.38 -16.48
N GLU A 27 -34.27 5.29 -15.73
CA GLU A 27 -34.66 3.95 -16.18
C GLU A 27 -36.13 3.89 -16.58
N LEU A 28 -37.02 4.48 -15.77
CA LEU A 28 -38.45 4.56 -16.10
C LEU A 28 -38.69 5.36 -17.39
N GLN A 29 -37.97 6.46 -17.60
CA GLN A 29 -38.03 7.23 -18.83
C GLN A 29 -37.54 6.40 -20.04
N GLY A 30 -36.50 5.59 -19.88
CA GLY A 30 -36.02 4.66 -20.88
C GLY A 30 -37.07 3.61 -21.28
N GLN A 31 -37.76 3.03 -20.28
CA GLN A 31 -38.84 2.07 -20.49
C GLN A 31 -40.03 2.70 -21.28
N MET A 32 -40.39 3.93 -20.92
CA MET A 32 -41.44 4.65 -21.64
C MET A 32 -41.08 4.89 -23.13
N LEU A 33 -39.84 5.28 -23.41
CA LEU A 33 -39.35 5.42 -24.77
C LEU A 33 -39.34 4.09 -25.56
N GLN A 34 -39.06 2.98 -24.87
CA GLN A 34 -39.13 1.65 -25.48
C GLN A 34 -40.59 1.32 -25.93
N VAL A 35 -41.55 1.63 -25.08
CA VAL A 35 -42.99 1.45 -25.45
C VAL A 35 -43.38 2.33 -26.65
N GLU A 36 -42.92 3.60 -26.67
CA GLU A 36 -43.14 4.49 -27.82
C GLU A 36 -42.50 3.92 -29.09
N TYR A 37 -41.30 3.41 -29.02
CA TYR A 37 -40.57 2.79 -30.13
C TYR A 37 -41.28 1.55 -30.68
N ASP A 38 -41.74 0.66 -29.78
CA ASP A 38 -42.45 -0.56 -30.16
C ASP A 38 -43.80 -0.23 -30.84
N SER A 39 -44.49 0.81 -30.35
CA SER A 39 -45.73 1.31 -30.95
C SER A 39 -45.46 1.88 -32.34
N LEU A 40 -44.39 2.64 -32.54
CA LEU A 40 -43.98 3.20 -33.82
C LEU A 40 -43.66 2.11 -34.84
N TYR A 41 -43.02 1.02 -34.42
CA TYR A 41 -42.74 -0.12 -35.32
C TYR A 41 -44.02 -0.74 -35.88
N ARG A 42 -45.09 -0.84 -35.07
CA ARG A 42 -46.39 -1.35 -35.50
C ARG A 42 -47.05 -0.40 -36.52
N ILE A 43 -46.90 0.92 -36.34
CA ILE A 43 -47.42 1.93 -37.29
C ILE A 43 -46.66 1.85 -38.61
N ILE A 44 -45.33 1.77 -38.59
CA ILE A 44 -44.49 1.63 -39.81
C ILE A 44 -44.92 0.39 -40.62
N ALA A 45 -45.20 -0.71 -39.96
CA ALA A 45 -45.65 -1.95 -40.61
C ALA A 45 -46.99 -1.82 -41.33
N GLN A 46 -47.81 -0.83 -40.96
CA GLN A 46 -49.13 -0.57 -41.55
C GLN A 46 -49.11 0.51 -42.63
N CYS A 47 -47.99 1.25 -42.81
CA CYS A 47 -47.85 2.29 -43.81
C CYS A 47 -47.94 1.71 -45.25
N LYS A 48 -48.79 2.31 -46.09
CA LYS A 48 -49.04 1.86 -47.46
C LYS A 48 -48.18 2.60 -48.48
N THR A 49 -47.71 3.81 -48.15
CA THR A 49 -46.90 4.65 -49.06
C THR A 49 -45.52 4.89 -48.48
N ASP A 50 -44.57 5.22 -49.36
CA ASP A 50 -43.20 5.53 -48.93
C ASP A 50 -43.10 6.87 -48.19
N ASP A 51 -43.98 7.83 -48.55
CA ASP A 51 -44.07 9.12 -47.85
C ASP A 51 -44.54 8.94 -46.38
N GLU A 52 -45.54 8.09 -46.15
CA GLU A 52 -45.98 7.73 -44.79
C GLU A 52 -44.86 7.11 -43.97
N ARG A 53 -44.09 6.19 -44.59
CA ARG A 53 -42.93 5.55 -43.93
C ARG A 53 -41.83 6.56 -43.61
N LEU A 54 -41.56 7.50 -44.51
CA LEU A 54 -40.50 8.50 -44.31
C LEU A 54 -40.76 9.38 -43.08
N VAL A 55 -42.02 9.78 -42.87
CA VAL A 55 -42.43 10.54 -41.67
C VAL A 55 -42.19 9.73 -40.38
N GLN A 56 -42.53 8.45 -40.39
CA GLN A 56 -42.34 7.58 -39.22
C GLN A 56 -40.88 7.31 -38.94
N TYR A 57 -40.00 7.21 -39.96
CA TYR A 57 -38.54 7.10 -39.77
C TYR A 57 -37.95 8.35 -39.11
N ALA A 58 -38.44 9.55 -39.44
CA ALA A 58 -38.01 10.78 -38.77
C ALA A 58 -38.39 10.80 -37.27
N VAL A 59 -39.56 10.25 -36.91
CA VAL A 59 -39.98 10.08 -35.52
C VAL A 59 -39.08 9.07 -34.80
N LYS A 60 -38.79 7.93 -35.42
CA LYS A 60 -37.86 6.90 -34.93
C LYS A 60 -36.51 7.50 -34.60
N GLU A 61 -35.97 8.33 -35.48
CA GLU A 61 -34.68 9.00 -35.23
C GLU A 61 -34.70 9.91 -34.00
N LYS A 62 -35.80 10.65 -33.79
CA LYS A 62 -35.96 11.48 -32.57
C LYS A 62 -36.02 10.65 -31.30
N ILE A 63 -36.72 9.49 -31.32
CA ILE A 63 -36.78 8.57 -30.18
C ILE A 63 -35.38 8.01 -29.88
N ASN A 64 -34.64 7.57 -30.89
CA ASN A 64 -33.28 7.06 -30.75
C ASN A 64 -32.33 8.10 -30.13
N LYS A 65 -32.40 9.37 -30.56
CA LYS A 65 -31.60 10.46 -29.96
C LYS A 65 -31.93 10.69 -28.47
N LYS A 66 -33.24 10.63 -28.11
CA LYS A 66 -33.66 10.73 -26.71
C LYS A 66 -33.15 9.55 -25.90
N ALA A 67 -33.29 8.32 -26.39
CA ALA A 67 -32.82 7.10 -25.73
C ALA A 67 -31.29 7.15 -25.46
N HIS A 68 -30.52 7.56 -26.50
CA HIS A 68 -29.08 7.72 -26.35
C HIS A 68 -28.68 8.76 -25.28
N LYS A 69 -29.42 9.87 -25.21
CA LYS A 69 -29.19 10.89 -24.16
C LYS A 69 -29.47 10.34 -22.76
N ILE A 70 -30.58 9.59 -22.62
CA ILE A 70 -30.92 8.96 -21.31
C ILE A 70 -29.88 7.93 -20.94
N ALA A 71 -29.43 7.06 -21.85
CA ALA A 71 -28.39 6.07 -21.60
C ALA A 71 -27.09 6.71 -21.07
N LYS A 72 -26.64 7.82 -21.68
CA LYS A 72 -25.48 8.57 -21.15
C LYS A 72 -25.70 9.16 -19.76
N GLN A 73 -26.93 9.59 -19.47
CA GLN A 73 -27.25 10.12 -18.14
C GLN A 73 -27.24 9.00 -17.09
N ILE A 74 -27.77 7.82 -17.43
CA ILE A 74 -27.73 6.64 -16.55
C ILE A 74 -26.28 6.25 -16.27
N GLU A 75 -25.44 6.11 -17.29
CA GLU A 75 -24.01 5.79 -17.14
C GLU A 75 -23.30 6.78 -16.20
N LYS A 76 -23.56 8.08 -16.39
CA LYS A 76 -22.99 9.10 -15.51
C LYS A 76 -23.42 8.92 -14.05
N VAL A 77 -24.71 8.72 -13.81
CA VAL A 77 -25.27 8.54 -12.45
C VAL A 77 -24.75 7.25 -11.81
N GLN A 78 -24.62 6.16 -12.57
CA GLN A 78 -24.05 4.90 -12.09
C GLN A 78 -22.60 5.06 -11.66
N ASN A 79 -21.79 5.80 -12.42
CA ASN A 79 -20.42 6.13 -12.01
C ASN A 79 -20.37 6.98 -10.73
N GLU A 80 -21.29 7.93 -10.56
CA GLU A 80 -21.38 8.72 -9.32
C GLU A 80 -21.80 7.85 -8.13
N ILE A 81 -22.72 6.91 -8.30
CA ILE A 81 -23.12 5.93 -7.26
C ILE A 81 -21.93 5.04 -6.88
N LEU A 82 -21.17 4.55 -7.87
CA LEU A 82 -19.99 3.72 -7.60
C LEU A 82 -18.96 4.46 -6.75
N LEU A 83 -18.66 5.71 -7.09
CA LEU A 83 -17.72 6.54 -6.34
C LEU A 83 -18.22 6.83 -4.92
N GLU A 84 -19.51 7.09 -4.75
CA GLU A 84 -20.10 7.36 -3.44
C GLU A 84 -20.09 6.10 -2.54
N ASN A 85 -20.39 4.93 -3.09
CA ASN A 85 -20.29 3.65 -2.36
C ASN A 85 -18.84 3.40 -1.91
N ALA A 86 -17.86 3.58 -2.79
CA ALA A 86 -16.44 3.41 -2.46
C ALA A 86 -16.01 4.37 -1.31
N ARG A 87 -16.52 5.61 -1.33
CA ARG A 87 -16.26 6.58 -0.25
C ARG A 87 -16.86 6.12 1.09
N ILE A 88 -18.10 5.65 1.08
CA ILE A 88 -18.77 5.16 2.28
C ILE A 88 -18.05 3.94 2.86
N GLU A 89 -17.65 2.99 2.02
CA GLU A 89 -16.87 1.82 2.45
C GLU A 89 -15.54 2.23 3.08
N GLN A 90 -14.84 3.17 2.48
CA GLN A 90 -13.56 3.69 3.02
C GLN A 90 -13.78 4.30 4.41
N GLU A 91 -14.77 5.17 4.57
CA GLU A 91 -15.07 5.81 5.85
C GLU A 91 -15.44 4.78 6.94
N GLN A 92 -16.23 3.75 6.59
CA GLN A 92 -16.57 2.66 7.51
C GLN A 92 -15.33 1.85 7.91
N ARG A 93 -14.42 1.57 6.96
CA ARG A 93 -13.15 0.89 7.22
C ARG A 93 -12.29 1.70 8.18
N GLU A 94 -12.13 3.01 7.94
CA GLU A 94 -11.37 3.91 8.79
C GLU A 94 -11.95 4.00 10.21
N ALA A 95 -13.27 4.12 10.36
CA ALA A 95 -13.94 4.14 11.65
C ALA A 95 -13.76 2.83 12.42
N ARG A 96 -13.85 1.68 11.74
CA ARG A 96 -13.60 0.36 12.35
C ARG A 96 -12.15 0.23 12.80
N LEU A 97 -11.19 0.68 11.99
CA LEU A 97 -9.77 0.66 12.31
C LEU A 97 -9.45 1.55 13.50
N ALA A 98 -10.00 2.78 13.53
CA ALA A 98 -9.82 3.71 14.65
C ALA A 98 -10.35 3.12 15.97
N LYS A 99 -11.49 2.41 15.93
CA LYS A 99 -12.04 1.71 17.10
C LYS A 99 -11.11 0.59 17.57
N LYS A 100 -10.57 -0.21 16.66
CA LYS A 100 -9.61 -1.28 16.99
C LYS A 100 -8.31 -0.72 17.56
N GLN A 101 -7.77 0.36 16.98
CA GLN A 101 -6.57 1.05 17.48
C GLN A 101 -6.78 1.59 18.91
N ALA A 102 -7.93 2.21 19.16
CA ALA A 102 -8.26 2.71 20.50
C ALA A 102 -8.35 1.58 21.53
N ALA A 103 -8.94 0.44 21.16
CA ALA A 103 -9.00 -0.74 22.03
C ALA A 103 -7.62 -1.34 22.28
N ALA A 104 -6.76 -1.45 21.26
CA ALA A 104 -5.41 -1.96 21.40
C ALA A 104 -4.54 -1.05 22.31
N GLN A 105 -4.66 0.28 22.15
CA GLN A 105 -3.98 1.24 23.01
C GLN A 105 -4.46 1.15 24.46
N ALA A 106 -5.75 0.98 24.71
CA ALA A 106 -6.31 0.81 26.06
C ALA A 106 -5.83 -0.48 26.73
N ALA A 107 -5.54 -1.53 25.97
CA ALA A 107 -4.99 -2.79 26.45
C ALA A 107 -3.46 -2.80 26.60
N SER A 108 -2.76 -1.81 26.06
CA SER A 108 -1.31 -1.73 26.08
C SER A 108 -0.78 -0.97 27.31
N PRO A 109 0.18 -1.51 28.06
CA PRO A 109 0.82 -0.82 29.18
C PRO A 109 1.76 0.32 28.74
N VAL A 110 2.11 0.38 27.44
CA VAL A 110 3.02 1.38 26.87
C VAL A 110 2.34 2.11 25.70
N PRO A 111 2.74 3.37 25.42
CA PRO A 111 2.23 4.08 24.25
C PRO A 111 2.53 3.33 22.94
N LEU A 112 1.51 3.18 22.08
CA LEU A 112 1.64 2.59 20.75
C LEU A 112 2.00 3.63 19.69
N LYS A 113 2.06 4.91 20.05
CA LYS A 113 2.48 6.05 19.21
C LYS A 113 3.23 7.04 20.09
N GLY A 114 4.20 7.72 19.50
CA GLY A 114 4.97 8.72 20.22
C GLY A 114 5.87 9.53 19.30
N GLU A 115 6.85 10.20 19.91
CA GLU A 115 7.77 11.10 19.24
C GLU A 115 9.17 10.94 19.80
N LEU A 116 10.18 11.10 18.94
CA LEU A 116 11.60 11.18 19.28
C LEU A 116 12.23 12.29 18.45
N HIS A 117 12.87 13.26 19.08
CA HIS A 117 13.49 14.44 18.43
C HIS A 117 12.57 15.21 17.48
N GLY A 118 11.26 15.32 17.79
CA GLY A 118 10.27 16.00 16.93
C GLY A 118 9.71 15.17 15.80
N TYR A 119 10.11 13.92 15.65
CA TYR A 119 9.61 13.00 14.63
C TYR A 119 8.73 11.92 15.24
N ARG A 120 7.56 11.70 14.64
CA ARG A 120 6.55 10.77 15.14
C ARG A 120 6.86 9.35 14.73
N TRP A 121 6.57 8.43 15.64
CA TRP A 121 6.65 6.99 15.40
C TRP A 121 5.33 6.28 15.78
N VAL A 122 5.15 5.09 15.22
CA VAL A 122 4.11 4.13 15.58
C VAL A 122 4.73 2.79 15.94
N ASP A 123 4.16 2.14 16.92
CA ASP A 123 4.48 0.76 17.31
C ASP A 123 3.57 -0.18 16.51
N MET A 124 4.16 -0.96 15.64
CA MET A 124 3.46 -1.95 14.83
C MET A 124 3.31 -3.29 15.57
N GLY A 125 3.72 -3.36 16.84
CA GLY A 125 3.65 -4.58 17.66
C GLY A 125 4.55 -5.71 17.19
N LEU A 126 5.62 -5.37 16.46
CA LEU A 126 6.58 -6.31 15.89
C LEU A 126 7.36 -7.02 17.00
N PRO A 127 7.80 -8.29 16.80
CA PRO A 127 8.56 -9.06 17.77
C PRO A 127 9.83 -8.36 18.28
N SER A 128 10.54 -7.64 17.39
CA SER A 128 11.74 -6.88 17.75
C SER A 128 11.47 -5.65 18.61
N GLY A 129 10.21 -5.18 18.69
CA GLY A 129 9.86 -3.90 19.30
C GLY A 129 10.25 -2.68 18.46
N THR A 130 10.66 -2.87 17.21
CA THR A 130 10.98 -1.79 16.26
C THR A 130 9.76 -0.89 16.05
N LYS A 131 9.98 0.42 16.17
CA LYS A 131 8.97 1.45 15.94
C LYS A 131 9.25 2.16 14.63
N TRP A 132 8.23 2.37 13.82
CA TRP A 132 8.36 2.91 12.47
C TRP A 132 7.97 4.39 12.44
N ALA A 133 8.75 5.20 11.75
CA ALA A 133 8.42 6.60 11.53
C ALA A 133 7.10 6.75 10.73
N THR A 134 6.36 7.82 10.99
CA THR A 134 5.11 8.10 10.27
C THR A 134 5.32 8.67 8.88
N CYS A 135 6.49 9.27 8.62
CA CYS A 135 6.85 9.88 7.32
C CYS A 135 8.26 9.47 6.89
N ASN A 136 8.59 9.72 5.63
CA ASN A 136 9.94 9.49 5.10
C ASN A 136 10.92 10.55 5.60
N VAL A 137 12.21 10.23 5.67
CA VAL A 137 13.25 11.20 6.01
C VAL A 137 13.23 12.34 5.00
N GLY A 138 13.13 13.58 5.51
CA GLY A 138 13.04 14.80 4.71
C GLY A 138 11.64 15.11 4.13
N ALA A 139 10.62 14.34 4.48
CA ALA A 139 9.24 14.65 4.16
C ALA A 139 8.61 15.54 5.25
N ALA A 140 7.72 16.46 4.83
CA ALA A 140 6.97 17.31 5.74
C ALA A 140 5.77 16.60 6.39
N ASP A 141 5.23 15.57 5.72
CA ASP A 141 4.07 14.81 6.16
C ASP A 141 4.11 13.36 5.68
N ILE A 142 3.06 12.60 5.98
CA ILE A 142 2.95 11.17 5.67
C ILE A 142 2.87 10.87 4.17
N HIS A 143 2.49 11.83 3.34
CA HIS A 143 2.33 11.70 1.89
C HIS A 143 3.60 12.11 1.13
N GLY A 144 4.51 12.80 1.81
CA GLY A 144 5.73 13.31 1.22
C GLY A 144 6.71 12.19 0.86
N VAL A 145 7.27 12.26 -0.34
CA VAL A 145 8.30 11.32 -0.80
C VAL A 145 9.58 11.41 0.04
N GLY A 146 9.90 12.61 0.53
CA GLY A 146 11.12 12.86 1.30
C GLY A 146 12.39 12.97 0.44
N THR A 147 13.53 12.80 1.09
CA THR A 147 14.85 12.93 0.47
C THR A 147 15.26 11.61 -0.19
N ARG A 148 15.65 11.68 -1.46
CA ARG A 148 16.28 10.57 -2.17
C ARG A 148 17.79 10.64 -2.03
N ILE A 149 18.39 9.50 -1.73
CA ILE A 149 19.84 9.35 -1.56
C ILE A 149 20.33 8.07 -2.25
N ALA A 150 21.61 8.02 -2.57
CA ALA A 150 22.29 6.75 -2.82
C ALA A 150 22.58 6.03 -1.48
N TRP A 151 22.77 4.73 -1.53
CA TRP A 151 22.96 3.91 -0.33
C TRP A 151 24.17 4.36 0.50
N GLY A 152 23.97 4.57 1.80
CA GLY A 152 25.03 5.04 2.70
C GLY A 152 25.40 6.52 2.53
N GLU A 153 24.77 7.28 1.65
CA GLU A 153 24.96 8.74 1.58
C GLU A 153 23.92 9.46 2.45
N VAL A 154 24.33 10.58 3.02
CA VAL A 154 23.46 11.38 3.93
C VAL A 154 22.97 12.69 3.29
N ALA A 155 23.32 12.92 2.03
CA ALA A 155 22.91 14.09 1.25
C ALA A 155 22.35 13.70 -0.12
N THR A 156 21.35 14.44 -0.59
CA THR A 156 20.83 14.30 -1.95
C THR A 156 21.75 14.95 -2.97
N LYS A 157 21.63 14.56 -4.24
CA LYS A 157 22.39 15.11 -5.37
C LYS A 157 21.53 15.17 -6.63
N LYS A 158 22.03 15.87 -7.66
CA LYS A 158 21.27 16.04 -8.91
C LYS A 158 21.25 14.80 -9.79
N THR A 159 22.31 14.01 -9.75
CA THR A 159 22.48 12.79 -10.59
C THR A 159 22.92 11.63 -9.73
N PHE A 160 22.27 10.50 -9.92
CA PHE A 160 22.54 9.24 -9.23
C PHE A 160 23.10 8.23 -10.25
N SER A 161 24.42 8.06 -10.25
CA SER A 161 25.13 7.18 -11.17
C SER A 161 26.42 6.66 -10.51
N PRO A 162 27.06 5.62 -11.07
CA PRO A 162 28.35 5.15 -10.56
C PRO A 162 29.41 6.26 -10.44
N ALA A 163 29.43 7.20 -11.39
CA ALA A 163 30.40 8.29 -11.41
C ALA A 163 30.18 9.34 -10.31
N THR A 164 28.97 9.43 -9.76
CA THR A 164 28.61 10.41 -8.70
C THR A 164 28.47 9.75 -7.33
N TYR A 165 28.62 8.44 -7.23
CA TYR A 165 28.50 7.71 -5.97
C TYR A 165 29.78 7.85 -5.13
N SER A 166 29.66 8.43 -3.94
CA SER A 166 30.81 8.80 -3.10
C SER A 166 31.49 7.63 -2.40
N LEU A 167 30.75 6.52 -2.19
CA LEU A 167 31.24 5.34 -1.46
C LEU A 167 31.73 4.22 -2.38
N ASN A 168 31.91 4.48 -3.64
CA ASN A 168 32.31 3.48 -4.63
C ASN A 168 33.54 2.67 -4.17
N ASN A 169 33.38 1.34 -4.03
CA ASN A 169 34.36 0.40 -3.47
C ASN A 169 34.77 0.62 -2.00
N ALA A 170 34.02 1.41 -1.25
CA ALA A 170 34.23 1.66 0.19
C ALA A 170 32.93 1.53 1.00
N GLU A 171 31.97 0.79 0.47
CA GLU A 171 30.68 0.59 1.12
C GLU A 171 30.85 -0.26 2.39
N PRO A 172 30.25 0.20 3.53
CA PRO A 172 30.21 -0.63 4.74
C PRO A 172 29.27 -1.84 4.53
N ALA A 173 29.51 -2.93 5.26
CA ALA A 173 28.58 -4.08 5.23
C ALA A 173 27.19 -3.73 5.80
N SER A 174 27.13 -2.78 6.72
CA SER A 174 25.92 -2.18 7.30
C SER A 174 26.30 -0.85 7.96
N PHE A 175 25.36 0.09 8.00
CA PHE A 175 25.61 1.41 8.60
C PHE A 175 24.54 1.84 9.62
N THR A 176 23.72 0.92 10.10
CA THR A 176 22.62 1.21 11.05
C THR A 176 23.05 2.12 12.20
N GLY A 177 22.52 3.33 12.25
CA GLY A 177 22.77 4.29 13.32
C GLY A 177 24.11 5.04 13.24
N ASP A 178 24.91 4.84 12.20
CA ASP A 178 26.13 5.61 11.97
C ASP A 178 25.83 6.92 11.24
N PRO A 179 25.94 8.09 11.87
CA PRO A 179 25.58 9.38 11.26
C PRO A 179 26.45 9.74 10.05
N GLN A 180 27.56 9.07 9.82
CA GLN A 180 28.37 9.25 8.63
C GLN A 180 27.70 8.67 7.38
N TYR A 181 26.93 7.60 7.54
CA TYR A 181 26.34 6.82 6.45
C TYR A 181 24.81 6.71 6.54
N ASP A 182 24.23 6.93 7.72
CA ASP A 182 22.78 6.79 7.95
C ASP A 182 22.10 8.16 7.95
N ILE A 183 21.34 8.44 6.90
CA ILE A 183 20.64 9.71 6.76
C ILE A 183 19.61 9.93 7.87
N ALA A 184 18.98 8.89 8.41
CA ALA A 184 18.00 9.03 9.48
C ALA A 184 18.70 9.50 10.76
N THR A 185 19.81 8.91 11.13
CA THR A 185 20.63 9.33 12.27
C THR A 185 21.22 10.72 12.05
N ALA A 186 21.75 10.99 10.85
CA ALA A 186 22.36 12.29 10.51
C ALA A 186 21.37 13.45 10.55
N LYS A 187 20.09 13.22 10.17
CA LYS A 187 19.08 14.30 10.07
C LYS A 187 18.16 14.38 11.28
N TRP A 188 17.82 13.25 11.90
CA TRP A 188 16.84 13.15 12.97
C TRP A 188 17.44 12.91 14.35
N GLY A 189 18.75 12.60 14.40
CA GLY A 189 19.50 12.40 15.65
C GLY A 189 19.55 10.94 16.10
N GLU A 190 20.30 10.75 17.15
CA GLU A 190 20.54 9.43 17.75
C GLU A 190 19.23 8.73 18.12
N GLY A 191 19.18 7.41 17.93
CA GLY A 191 17.99 6.59 18.17
C GLY A 191 17.09 6.44 16.93
N TRP A 192 17.24 7.30 15.90
CA TRP A 192 16.67 7.10 14.58
C TRP A 192 17.71 6.48 13.64
N TYR A 193 17.28 5.50 12.84
CA TYR A 193 18.17 4.85 11.87
C TYR A 193 17.40 4.28 10.68
N THR A 194 18.10 4.03 9.59
CA THR A 194 17.61 3.30 8.43
C THR A 194 17.37 1.84 8.81
N PRO A 195 16.18 1.26 8.56
CA PRO A 195 15.88 -0.12 8.97
C PRO A 195 16.81 -1.11 8.29
N THR A 196 17.14 -2.17 9.00
CA THR A 196 17.85 -3.33 8.45
C THR A 196 16.94 -4.14 7.54
N LYS A 197 17.52 -5.02 6.70
CA LYS A 197 16.75 -6.00 5.94
C LYS A 197 15.82 -6.82 6.83
N GLN A 198 16.33 -7.28 7.97
CA GLN A 198 15.54 -8.08 8.91
C GLN A 198 14.31 -7.32 9.45
N GLN A 199 14.42 -6.03 9.73
CA GLN A 199 13.29 -5.21 10.18
C GLN A 199 12.25 -4.98 9.09
N TRP A 200 12.67 -4.89 7.83
CA TRP A 200 11.76 -4.88 6.68
C TRP A 200 11.06 -6.23 6.52
N ASP A 201 11.80 -7.35 6.58
CA ASP A 201 11.23 -8.69 6.51
C ASP A 201 10.17 -8.89 7.61
N GLU A 202 10.49 -8.46 8.85
CA GLU A 202 9.57 -8.53 9.99
C GLU A 202 8.29 -7.69 9.78
N LEU A 203 8.41 -6.48 9.21
CA LEU A 203 7.25 -5.66 8.88
C LEU A 203 6.35 -6.34 7.84
N ILE A 204 6.95 -6.91 6.80
CA ILE A 204 6.24 -7.62 5.73
C ILE A 204 5.54 -8.87 6.28
N GLU A 205 6.17 -9.60 7.19
CA GLU A 205 5.65 -10.85 7.75
C GLU A 205 4.49 -10.64 8.74
N HIS A 206 4.51 -9.54 9.52
CA HIS A 206 3.58 -9.33 10.64
C HIS A 206 2.55 -8.23 10.41
N CYS A 207 2.45 -7.72 9.20
CA CYS A 207 1.47 -6.69 8.83
C CYS A 207 0.74 -7.05 7.54
N GLU A 208 -0.57 -6.84 7.54
CA GLU A 208 -1.31 -6.76 6.27
C GLU A 208 -0.86 -5.53 5.51
N TRP A 209 -0.86 -5.57 4.19
CA TRP A 209 -0.59 -4.43 3.36
C TRP A 209 -1.57 -4.34 2.19
N ASP A 210 -1.92 -3.11 1.85
CA ASP A 210 -2.80 -2.79 0.73
C ASP A 210 -2.17 -1.69 -0.12
N TYR A 211 -2.27 -1.79 -1.44
CA TYR A 211 -1.99 -0.67 -2.31
C TYR A 211 -3.18 0.29 -2.31
N VAL A 212 -2.94 1.54 -1.93
CA VAL A 212 -4.00 2.53 -1.70
C VAL A 212 -3.64 3.88 -2.31
N ILE A 213 -4.66 4.72 -2.45
CA ILE A 213 -4.49 6.14 -2.80
C ILE A 213 -4.97 6.96 -1.61
N VAL A 214 -4.05 7.69 -0.96
CA VAL A 214 -4.35 8.54 0.18
C VAL A 214 -4.10 10.00 -0.20
N ASN A 215 -5.14 10.84 -0.17
CA ASN A 215 -5.08 12.24 -0.60
C ASN A 215 -4.46 12.45 -1.99
N GLY A 216 -4.75 11.53 -2.92
CA GLY A 216 -4.24 11.59 -4.30
C GLY A 216 -2.81 11.07 -4.47
N VAL A 217 -2.19 10.54 -3.42
CA VAL A 217 -0.86 9.94 -3.45
C VAL A 217 -0.97 8.43 -3.40
N ASN A 218 -0.42 7.77 -4.38
CA ASN A 218 -0.35 6.30 -4.44
C ASN A 218 0.70 5.77 -3.47
N GLY A 219 0.48 4.60 -2.92
CA GLY A 219 1.42 3.96 -2.02
C GLY A 219 0.88 2.71 -1.36
N VAL A 220 1.65 2.17 -0.44
CA VAL A 220 1.29 0.98 0.34
C VAL A 220 0.95 1.38 1.76
N LEU A 221 -0.17 0.89 2.25
CA LEU A 221 -0.60 0.99 3.64
C LEU A 221 -0.32 -0.33 4.34
N PHE A 222 0.64 -0.34 5.25
CA PHE A 222 0.82 -1.44 6.20
C PHE A 222 -0.11 -1.28 7.39
N THR A 223 -0.79 -2.35 7.76
CA THR A 223 -1.68 -2.43 8.93
C THR A 223 -1.21 -3.55 9.86
N SER A 224 -0.83 -3.21 11.07
CA SER A 224 -0.45 -4.20 12.08
C SER A 224 -1.61 -5.10 12.46
N GLU A 225 -1.42 -6.40 12.45
CA GLU A 225 -2.40 -7.37 12.93
C GLU A 225 -2.60 -7.30 14.46
N LYS A 226 -1.59 -6.84 15.19
CA LYS A 226 -1.59 -6.81 16.66
C LYS A 226 -2.09 -5.50 17.24
N THR A 227 -1.60 -4.35 16.72
CA THR A 227 -1.91 -3.03 17.28
C THR A 227 -2.94 -2.27 16.45
N TYR A 228 -3.21 -2.73 15.23
CA TYR A 228 -4.02 -2.06 14.21
C TYR A 228 -3.51 -0.66 13.84
N ASN A 229 -2.28 -0.34 14.25
CA ASN A 229 -1.60 0.85 13.78
C ASN A 229 -1.24 0.70 12.30
N THR A 230 -1.15 1.83 11.63
CA THR A 230 -0.84 1.88 10.21
C THR A 230 0.34 2.78 9.93
N ILE A 231 1.11 2.44 8.88
CA ILE A 231 2.06 3.33 8.24
C ILE A 231 1.79 3.34 6.73
N PHE A 232 1.80 4.54 6.15
CA PHE A 232 1.66 4.72 4.71
C PHE A 232 3.02 4.97 4.08
N LEU A 233 3.39 4.18 3.08
CA LEU A 233 4.60 4.32 2.28
C LEU A 233 4.23 4.87 0.91
N PRO A 234 4.45 6.16 0.60
CA PRO A 234 4.14 6.71 -0.72
C PRO A 234 5.00 6.09 -1.81
N SER A 235 4.46 5.96 -3.02
CA SER A 235 5.21 5.55 -4.20
C SER A 235 6.29 6.58 -4.50
N THR A 236 7.55 6.20 -4.35
CA THR A 236 8.71 7.10 -4.46
C THR A 236 9.35 7.11 -5.84
N GLY A 237 9.11 6.07 -6.65
CA GLY A 237 9.91 5.79 -7.83
C GLY A 237 11.35 5.39 -7.47
N TYR A 238 12.15 5.20 -8.48
CA TYR A 238 13.57 4.86 -8.35
C TYR A 238 14.37 5.37 -9.55
N THR A 239 15.71 5.38 -9.42
CA THR A 239 16.59 5.67 -10.54
C THR A 239 16.72 4.43 -11.40
N ASP A 240 16.44 4.57 -12.68
CA ASP A 240 16.70 3.56 -13.71
C ASP A 240 18.20 3.36 -13.91
N ASP A 241 18.65 2.12 -13.94
CA ASP A 241 20.08 1.78 -13.93
C ASP A 241 20.81 2.08 -15.25
N ASP A 242 20.08 2.14 -16.37
CA ASP A 242 20.64 2.43 -17.69
C ASP A 242 20.62 3.93 -18.02
N THR A 243 19.53 4.59 -17.70
CA THR A 243 19.33 6.00 -18.06
C THR A 243 19.68 6.98 -16.96
N TYR A 244 19.83 6.52 -15.72
CA TYR A 244 20.03 7.30 -14.49
C TYR A 244 18.92 8.33 -14.24
N LYS A 245 17.75 8.12 -14.82
CA LYS A 245 16.57 8.99 -14.64
C LYS A 245 15.65 8.42 -13.58
N LEU A 246 14.96 9.30 -12.88
CA LEU A 246 13.90 8.93 -11.95
C LEU A 246 12.66 8.49 -12.74
N ILE A 247 12.20 7.26 -12.51
CA ILE A 247 11.05 6.65 -13.18
C ILE A 247 10.04 6.09 -12.16
N HIS A 248 8.86 5.71 -12.63
CA HIS A 248 7.81 5.04 -11.86
C HIS A 248 7.37 5.72 -10.55
N THR A 249 7.43 7.05 -10.47
CA THR A 249 7.11 7.84 -9.27
C THR A 249 5.67 7.74 -8.78
N LYS A 250 4.77 7.14 -9.56
CA LYS A 250 3.36 6.99 -9.21
C LYS A 250 2.96 5.55 -8.84
N TYR A 251 3.79 4.57 -9.15
CA TYR A 251 3.36 3.17 -9.12
C TYR A 251 4.33 2.22 -8.42
N ASN A 252 5.45 2.75 -7.96
CA ASN A 252 6.49 1.93 -7.35
C ASN A 252 7.15 2.70 -6.20
N GLY A 253 7.21 2.09 -5.03
CA GLY A 253 7.95 2.58 -3.88
C GLY A 253 9.25 1.79 -3.73
N GLN A 254 10.37 2.49 -3.53
CA GLN A 254 11.64 1.85 -3.23
C GLN A 254 12.31 2.53 -2.04
N TYR A 255 12.64 1.70 -1.03
CA TYR A 255 13.13 2.16 0.25
C TYR A 255 14.38 1.42 0.67
N TRP A 256 15.44 2.14 1.01
CA TRP A 256 16.69 1.55 1.47
C TRP A 256 16.53 0.76 2.77
N SER A 257 17.27 -0.32 2.89
CA SER A 257 17.69 -0.86 4.17
C SER A 257 19.14 -0.45 4.45
N SER A 258 19.55 -0.48 5.72
CA SER A 258 20.96 -0.24 6.11
C SER A 258 21.87 -1.46 5.87
N THR A 259 21.31 -2.59 5.44
CA THR A 259 22.04 -3.82 5.21
C THR A 259 22.57 -3.86 3.78
N GLY A 260 23.88 -3.94 3.64
CA GLY A 260 24.54 -4.14 2.35
C GLY A 260 24.34 -5.57 1.82
N ALA A 261 24.61 -5.74 0.54
CA ALA A 261 24.64 -7.03 -0.14
C ALA A 261 26.00 -7.22 -0.83
N SER A 262 26.26 -8.41 -1.34
CA SER A 262 27.51 -8.67 -2.08
C SER A 262 27.57 -7.91 -3.41
N ARG A 263 28.78 -7.65 -3.91
CA ARG A 263 29.05 -7.09 -5.23
C ARG A 263 28.54 -5.67 -5.48
N GLY A 264 28.68 -4.76 -4.51
CA GLY A 264 28.26 -3.37 -4.66
C GLY A 264 26.74 -3.18 -4.72
N GLY A 265 26.00 -4.11 -4.15
CA GLY A 265 24.54 -4.02 -4.00
C GLY A 265 24.15 -3.73 -2.56
N ALA A 266 22.90 -3.30 -2.37
CA ALA A 266 22.28 -3.13 -1.07
C ALA A 266 20.85 -3.66 -1.08
N HIS A 267 20.37 -4.10 0.08
CA HIS A 267 18.99 -4.53 0.21
C HIS A 267 18.05 -3.33 0.19
N CYS A 268 16.96 -3.48 -0.54
CA CYS A 268 15.93 -2.48 -0.73
C CYS A 268 14.55 -3.14 -0.64
N TYR A 269 13.63 -2.51 0.08
CA TYR A 269 12.21 -2.84 -0.02
C TYR A 269 11.65 -2.21 -1.30
N ILE A 270 10.94 -3.02 -2.07
CA ILE A 270 10.24 -2.60 -3.28
C ILE A 270 8.78 -2.97 -3.13
N ASP A 271 7.90 -2.03 -3.46
CA ASP A 271 6.48 -2.30 -3.67
C ASP A 271 6.09 -2.02 -5.13
N ASN A 272 5.14 -2.77 -5.59
CA ASN A 272 4.40 -2.51 -6.81
C ASN A 272 2.93 -2.89 -6.57
N TYR A 273 2.06 -2.75 -7.57
CA TYR A 273 0.63 -3.08 -7.42
C TYR A 273 0.32 -4.49 -6.91
N GLU A 274 1.22 -5.44 -7.13
CA GLU A 274 0.96 -6.86 -6.92
C GLU A 274 1.60 -7.40 -5.66
N GLN A 275 2.75 -6.85 -5.25
CA GLN A 275 3.51 -7.36 -4.12
C GLN A 275 4.51 -6.35 -3.54
N GLY A 276 4.83 -6.54 -2.25
CA GLY A 276 5.96 -5.91 -1.58
C GLY A 276 6.99 -6.97 -1.20
N TYR A 277 8.27 -6.72 -1.46
CA TYR A 277 9.34 -7.67 -1.17
C TYR A 277 10.70 -7.00 -1.00
N MET A 278 11.63 -7.74 -0.37
CA MET A 278 13.03 -7.33 -0.28
C MET A 278 13.84 -7.89 -1.46
N THR A 279 14.67 -7.04 -2.05
CA THR A 279 15.57 -7.43 -3.12
C THR A 279 16.92 -6.72 -3.00
N THR A 280 17.86 -7.06 -3.86
CA THR A 280 19.17 -6.40 -3.96
C THR A 280 19.19 -5.51 -5.19
N VAL A 281 19.65 -4.27 -5.01
CA VAL A 281 19.75 -3.26 -6.06
C VAL A 281 21.10 -2.56 -6.00
N LEU A 282 21.46 -1.82 -7.05
CA LEU A 282 22.73 -1.09 -7.13
C LEU A 282 22.73 0.10 -6.15
N THR A 283 23.85 0.30 -5.46
CA THR A 283 24.01 1.26 -4.36
C THR A 283 23.93 2.71 -4.79
N TYR A 284 24.30 3.05 -6.01
CA TYR A 284 24.31 4.42 -6.53
C TYR A 284 22.91 4.97 -6.88
N GLY A 285 21.88 4.14 -6.96
CA GLY A 285 20.54 4.57 -7.35
C GLY A 285 19.84 5.40 -6.28
N ALA A 286 18.95 6.32 -6.70
CA ALA A 286 18.17 7.16 -5.79
C ALA A 286 17.00 6.41 -5.19
N ARG A 287 16.96 6.29 -3.85
CA ARG A 287 15.82 5.74 -3.10
C ARG A 287 15.59 6.52 -1.81
N CYS A 288 14.44 6.34 -1.22
CA CYS A 288 14.04 7.00 0.02
C CYS A 288 14.35 6.15 1.25
N VAL A 289 14.25 6.75 2.42
CA VAL A 289 14.37 6.08 3.71
C VAL A 289 13.09 6.31 4.52
N ARG A 290 12.47 5.22 4.97
CA ARG A 290 11.51 5.21 6.06
C ARG A 290 12.26 4.80 7.32
N ALA A 291 12.50 5.75 8.22
CA ALA A 291 13.30 5.53 9.41
C ALA A 291 12.56 4.67 10.46
N VAL A 292 13.34 4.04 11.32
CA VAL A 292 12.87 3.32 12.50
C VAL A 292 13.59 3.82 13.75
N CYS A 293 12.97 3.56 14.93
CA CYS A 293 13.59 3.78 16.23
C CYS A 293 13.19 2.65 17.19
N GLY A 294 13.76 2.64 18.39
CA GLY A 294 13.57 1.59 19.40
C GLY A 294 14.86 0.82 19.66
N THR A 295 14.79 -0.28 20.39
CA THR A 295 15.97 -1.02 20.80
C THR A 295 16.76 -1.50 19.60
N ASN A 296 17.87 -0.82 19.33
CA ASN A 296 18.91 -1.35 18.45
C ASN A 296 19.61 -2.47 19.23
N THR A 297 18.93 -3.62 19.31
CA THR A 297 19.56 -4.81 19.89
C THR A 297 20.53 -5.37 18.84
N ASN A 298 21.71 -4.76 18.79
CA ASN A 298 22.92 -5.44 18.33
C ASN A 298 23.26 -6.67 19.21
N THR A 299 22.25 -7.23 19.89
CA THR A 299 22.31 -8.41 20.76
C THR A 299 21.87 -9.67 20.03
N ASN A 300 22.14 -9.76 18.70
CA ASN A 300 21.63 -10.90 17.94
C ASN A 300 22.64 -12.02 17.65
N THR A 301 23.82 -12.00 18.26
CA THR A 301 24.66 -13.21 18.23
C THR A 301 24.13 -14.32 19.15
N ASN A 302 23.49 -13.98 20.26
CA ASN A 302 23.00 -15.00 21.21
C ASN A 302 21.59 -15.53 20.89
N THR A 303 20.70 -14.72 20.29
CA THR A 303 19.34 -15.18 19.97
C THR A 303 19.33 -15.99 18.68
N VAL A 304 20.09 -15.60 17.66
CA VAL A 304 20.27 -16.37 16.42
C VAL A 304 20.93 -17.72 16.72
N GLN A 305 21.96 -17.76 17.59
CA GLN A 305 22.56 -19.02 18.01
C GLN A 305 21.57 -19.92 18.78
N LYS A 306 20.71 -19.33 19.63
CA LYS A 306 19.70 -20.09 20.37
C LYS A 306 18.58 -20.61 19.47
N THR A 307 18.12 -19.81 18.51
CA THR A 307 17.11 -20.23 17.51
C THR A 307 17.69 -21.25 16.55
N THR A 308 18.92 -21.07 16.07
CA THR A 308 19.59 -22.02 15.19
C THR A 308 19.83 -23.35 15.91
N SER A 309 20.24 -23.34 17.20
CA SER A 309 20.39 -24.57 17.99
C SER A 309 19.05 -25.28 18.25
N THR A 310 17.96 -24.53 18.43
CA THR A 310 16.60 -25.08 18.59
C THR A 310 16.09 -25.70 17.29
N ILE A 311 16.32 -25.04 16.15
CA ILE A 311 15.97 -25.59 14.83
C ILE A 311 16.81 -26.82 14.50
N GLN A 312 18.11 -26.81 14.82
CA GLN A 312 18.99 -27.99 14.63
C GLN A 312 18.59 -29.16 15.51
N SER A 313 18.18 -28.91 16.78
CA SER A 313 17.68 -29.96 17.66
C SER A 313 16.35 -30.53 17.19
N ALA A 314 15.42 -29.68 16.71
CA ALA A 314 14.15 -30.12 16.13
C ALA A 314 14.35 -30.94 14.83
N ALA A 315 15.25 -30.49 13.95
CA ALA A 315 15.61 -31.22 12.73
C ALA A 315 16.23 -32.58 13.03
N LYS A 316 17.06 -32.67 14.07
CA LYS A 316 17.63 -33.93 14.55
C LYS A 316 16.53 -34.89 15.04
N THR A 317 15.57 -34.42 15.83
CA THR A 317 14.44 -35.22 16.35
C THR A 317 13.55 -35.72 15.21
N VAL A 318 13.31 -34.91 14.17
CA VAL A 318 12.53 -35.31 12.99
C VAL A 318 13.25 -36.38 12.18
N ASN A 319 14.57 -36.30 12.02
CA ASN A 319 15.37 -37.31 11.34
C ASN A 319 15.42 -38.62 12.12
N GLU A 320 15.56 -38.60 13.43
CA GLU A 320 15.54 -39.75 14.31
C GLU A 320 14.16 -40.47 14.25
N ALA A 321 13.05 -39.68 14.19
CA ALA A 321 11.71 -40.25 13.99
C ALA A 321 11.54 -40.91 12.60
N ALA A 322 12.09 -40.28 11.56
CA ALA A 322 12.05 -40.84 10.19
C ALA A 322 12.84 -42.16 10.08
N ASP A 323 13.98 -42.27 10.74
CA ASP A 323 14.78 -43.50 10.77
C ASP A 323 14.09 -44.60 11.61
N ALA A 324 13.40 -44.24 12.68
CA ALA A 324 12.58 -45.20 13.46
C ALA A 324 11.43 -45.77 12.60
N VAL A 325 10.74 -44.91 11.83
CA VAL A 325 9.67 -45.33 10.90
C VAL A 325 10.22 -46.26 9.82
N LYS A 326 11.41 -45.99 9.30
CA LYS A 326 12.08 -46.83 8.29
C LYS A 326 12.47 -48.18 8.84
N THR A 327 12.92 -48.22 10.12
CA THR A 327 13.24 -49.46 10.82
C THR A 327 11.99 -50.32 11.07
N ILE A 328 10.87 -49.74 11.51
CA ILE A 328 9.60 -50.40 11.70
C ILE A 328 9.07 -50.96 10.37
N ARG A 329 9.17 -50.21 9.27
CA ARG A 329 8.77 -50.64 7.94
C ARG A 329 9.58 -51.89 7.44
N ASN A 330 10.88 -51.90 7.76
CA ASN A 330 11.75 -53.03 7.43
C ASN A 330 11.44 -54.30 8.28
N ILE A 331 10.93 -54.13 9.49
CA ILE A 331 10.49 -55.24 10.35
C ILE A 331 9.15 -55.79 9.86
N LEU A 332 8.24 -54.98 9.41
CA LEU A 332 6.90 -55.38 8.92
C LEU A 332 6.93 -56.02 7.52
N ASN A 333 8.02 -55.84 6.76
CA ASN A 333 8.19 -56.40 5.42
C ASN A 333 9.07 -57.68 5.42
N ARG A 334 9.39 -58.26 6.58
CA ARG A 334 10.00 -59.56 6.78
C ARG A 334 8.97 -60.53 7.30
#